data_f30a52e78eaf7d1f85d0960d158dc66d
#
_entry.id   f30a52e78eaf7d1f85d0960d158dc66d
#
_cell.length_a   1.000
_cell.length_b   1.000
_cell.length_c   1.000
_cell.angle_alpha   90.00
_cell.angle_beta   90.00
_cell.angle_gamma   90.00
#
_symmetry.space_group_name_H-M   'P 1'
#
loop_
_entity.id
_entity.type
_entity.pdbx_description
1 polymer ?
#
loop_
_entity_poly.entity_id
_entity_poly.type
_entity_poly.pdbx_seq_one_letter_code
_entity_poly.pdbx_strand_id
1 'polypeptide(L)'
;MKTSLHLKPTKNKREIIVKFENVHKYFGDIHCINNINLEVAKNEVLVIIGPSGSGKSTLLRSINHLEKINSGCITVFGRMLGYYEKDGKLLEEKEQVIARQRAEIGMVFQRFNLLPHLTSLENIIESPIHVRKIAREEAIAEAKKLLKRVGLEDKAESYPRQLSGGQQQRIAIARALAMKPGLMLFDEPTSALDPEMIGEVLDVMKELAQEMTMIVVTHEIGFARATADRVIFMDDGQIIEEGTPKQVFESPRQERTKAFLSKVLI
;
A
#
# COMPACT_ATOMS: atom_id res chain seq x y z
N MET A 1 -42.27 36.14 -15.11
CA MET A 1 -41.13 36.01 -14.21
C MET A 1 -40.88 34.54 -13.97
N LYS A 2 -39.85 33.94 -14.60
CA LYS A 2 -39.48 32.54 -14.39
C LYS A 2 -38.27 32.55 -13.45
N THR A 3 -38.47 32.07 -12.22
CA THR A 3 -37.44 31.97 -11.20
C THR A 3 -36.58 30.74 -11.53
N SER A 4 -35.37 30.99 -12.00
CA SER A 4 -34.35 29.94 -12.25
C SER A 4 -33.82 29.47 -10.91
N LEU A 5 -34.17 28.24 -10.52
CA LEU A 5 -33.54 27.54 -9.41
C LEU A 5 -32.10 27.13 -9.82
N HIS A 6 -31.12 27.83 -9.29
CA HIS A 6 -29.71 27.41 -9.36
C HIS A 6 -29.55 26.19 -8.43
N LEU A 7 -29.52 24.99 -9.02
CA LEU A 7 -29.06 23.78 -8.36
C LEU A 7 -27.56 23.96 -8.04
N LYS A 8 -27.23 23.95 -6.74
CA LYS A 8 -25.85 23.90 -6.26
C LYS A 8 -25.18 22.61 -6.80
N PRO A 9 -23.94 22.67 -7.26
CA PRO A 9 -23.25 21.46 -7.74
C PRO A 9 -23.18 20.43 -6.60
N THR A 10 -23.64 19.22 -6.90
CA THR A 10 -23.53 18.03 -6.06
C THR A 10 -22.06 17.81 -5.71
N LYS A 11 -21.77 17.51 -4.43
CA LYS A 11 -20.45 17.11 -3.92
C LYS A 11 -19.77 16.18 -4.91
N ASN A 12 -18.59 16.57 -5.42
CA ASN A 12 -17.73 15.70 -6.23
C ASN A 12 -17.56 14.36 -5.49
N LYS A 13 -18.13 13.30 -6.04
CA LYS A 13 -17.99 11.95 -5.51
C LYS A 13 -16.53 11.57 -5.76
N ARG A 14 -15.72 11.46 -4.69
CA ARG A 14 -14.32 11.02 -4.81
C ARG A 14 -14.28 9.66 -5.50
N GLU A 15 -13.42 9.49 -6.49
CA GLU A 15 -13.20 8.21 -7.17
C GLU A 15 -12.64 7.21 -6.16
N ILE A 16 -13.36 6.11 -5.89
CA ILE A 16 -12.91 5.05 -4.97
C ILE A 16 -12.01 4.07 -5.73
N ILE A 17 -10.79 3.91 -5.24
CA ILE A 17 -9.78 3.05 -5.84
C ILE A 17 -9.80 1.64 -5.23
N VAL A 18 -9.98 1.56 -3.90
CA VAL A 18 -10.08 0.30 -3.18
C VAL A 18 -11.35 0.29 -2.36
N LYS A 19 -12.09 -0.81 -2.40
CA LYS A 19 -13.27 -1.00 -1.57
C LYS A 19 -13.30 -2.41 -0.99
N PHE A 20 -13.52 -2.52 0.31
CA PHE A 20 -13.81 -3.73 1.06
C PHE A 20 -15.27 -3.75 1.45
N GLU A 21 -15.93 -4.87 1.25
CA GLU A 21 -17.33 -5.08 1.62
C GLU A 21 -17.47 -6.39 2.40
N ASN A 22 -17.73 -6.27 3.70
CA ASN A 22 -17.92 -7.39 4.64
C ASN A 22 -16.83 -8.47 4.54
N VAL A 23 -15.56 -8.03 4.49
CA VAL A 23 -14.43 -8.94 4.26
C VAL A 23 -14.05 -9.68 5.54
N HIS A 24 -13.91 -11.00 5.41
CA HIS A 24 -13.45 -11.89 6.47
C HIS A 24 -12.27 -12.75 6.00
N LYS A 25 -11.33 -12.99 6.91
CA LYS A 25 -10.20 -13.90 6.70
C LYS A 25 -9.94 -14.71 7.96
N TYR A 26 -9.81 -16.01 7.77
CA TYR A 26 -9.46 -16.97 8.82
C TYR A 26 -8.16 -17.68 8.49
N PHE A 27 -7.36 -17.98 9.51
CA PHE A 27 -6.24 -18.92 9.48
C PHE A 27 -6.54 -20.02 10.52
N GLY A 28 -7.02 -21.18 10.06
CA GLY A 28 -7.59 -22.18 10.95
C GLY A 28 -8.76 -21.58 11.74
N ASP A 29 -8.66 -21.61 13.05
CA ASP A 29 -9.67 -21.07 13.97
C ASP A 29 -9.47 -19.58 14.29
N ILE A 30 -8.39 -18.97 13.82
CA ILE A 30 -8.08 -17.57 14.10
C ILE A 30 -8.80 -16.67 13.10
N HIS A 31 -9.70 -15.81 13.57
CA HIS A 31 -10.40 -14.81 12.76
C HIS A 31 -9.53 -13.55 12.59
N CYS A 32 -8.65 -13.56 11.60
CA CYS A 32 -7.61 -12.54 11.41
C CYS A 32 -8.14 -11.21 10.83
N ILE A 33 -9.17 -11.25 9.97
CA ILE A 33 -9.89 -10.08 9.45
C ILE A 33 -11.38 -10.32 9.69
N ASN A 34 -12.01 -9.42 10.42
CA ASN A 34 -13.38 -9.59 10.90
C ASN A 34 -14.27 -8.44 10.44
N ASN A 35 -15.08 -8.71 9.41
CA ASN A 35 -16.10 -7.81 8.89
C ASN A 35 -15.54 -6.42 8.49
N ILE A 36 -14.45 -6.41 7.74
CA ILE A 36 -13.87 -5.14 7.29
C ILE A 36 -14.70 -4.55 6.17
N ASN A 37 -15.10 -3.28 6.40
CA ASN A 37 -15.70 -2.39 5.42
C ASN A 37 -14.84 -1.13 5.35
N LEU A 38 -14.24 -0.87 4.18
CA LEU A 38 -13.28 0.23 4.00
C LEU A 38 -13.32 0.71 2.55
N GLU A 39 -13.29 2.02 2.35
CA GLU A 39 -13.12 2.62 1.02
C GLU A 39 -11.89 3.51 1.03
N VAL A 40 -11.08 3.46 -0.02
CA VAL A 40 -9.92 4.33 -0.22
C VAL A 40 -10.08 5.09 -1.52
N ALA A 41 -10.00 6.41 -1.44
CA ALA A 41 -10.17 7.29 -2.57
C ALA A 41 -8.87 7.44 -3.39
N LYS A 42 -8.99 7.88 -4.63
CA LYS A 42 -7.86 8.25 -5.47
C LYS A 42 -7.05 9.39 -4.85
N ASN A 43 -5.73 9.28 -4.93
CA ASN A 43 -4.77 10.22 -4.34
C ASN A 43 -4.94 10.38 -2.82
N GLU A 44 -5.48 9.39 -2.14
CA GLU A 44 -5.55 9.33 -0.69
C GLU A 44 -4.35 8.55 -0.13
N VAL A 45 -3.76 9.07 0.93
CA VAL A 45 -2.79 8.37 1.76
C VAL A 45 -3.48 7.85 3.01
N LEU A 46 -3.78 6.55 3.02
CA LEU A 46 -4.33 5.84 4.16
C LEU A 46 -3.22 5.18 4.96
N VAL A 47 -3.11 5.48 6.24
CA VAL A 47 -2.18 4.80 7.15
C VAL A 47 -2.93 3.86 8.08
N ILE A 48 -2.42 2.65 8.24
CA ILE A 48 -2.94 1.59 9.11
C ILE A 48 -1.98 1.38 10.26
N ILE A 49 -2.47 1.59 11.49
CA ILE A 49 -1.71 1.37 12.73
C ILE A 49 -2.41 0.34 13.61
N GLY A 50 -1.70 -0.19 14.59
CA GLY A 50 -2.24 -1.15 15.56
C GLY A 50 -1.18 -2.12 16.08
N PRO A 51 -1.48 -2.93 17.10
CA PRO A 51 -0.54 -3.89 17.67
C PRO A 51 -0.14 -4.99 16.67
N SER A 52 0.98 -5.67 16.94
CA SER A 52 1.36 -6.87 16.20
C SER A 52 0.26 -7.92 16.31
N GLY A 53 -0.01 -8.63 15.21
CA GLY A 53 -1.08 -9.63 15.15
C GLY A 53 -2.50 -9.08 14.94
N SER A 54 -2.71 -7.76 14.84
CA SER A 54 -4.06 -7.19 14.64
C SER A 54 -4.63 -7.34 13.22
N GLY A 55 -3.92 -8.00 12.30
CA GLY A 55 -4.40 -8.26 10.93
C GLY A 55 -3.98 -7.22 9.88
N LYS A 56 -3.21 -6.18 10.20
CA LYS A 56 -2.81 -5.08 9.29
C LYS A 56 -2.16 -5.58 7.98
N SER A 57 -1.09 -6.37 8.10
CA SER A 57 -0.38 -6.92 6.93
C SER A 57 -1.26 -7.88 6.14
N THR A 58 -2.12 -8.65 6.80
CA THR A 58 -3.10 -9.54 6.14
C THR A 58 -4.11 -8.73 5.35
N LEU A 59 -4.65 -7.64 5.93
CA LEU A 59 -5.55 -6.71 5.25
C LEU A 59 -4.86 -6.08 4.03
N LEU A 60 -3.64 -5.58 4.20
CA LEU A 60 -2.88 -4.97 3.11
C LEU A 60 -2.61 -5.97 1.97
N ARG A 61 -2.16 -7.18 2.30
CA ARG A 61 -1.84 -8.24 1.33
C ARG A 61 -3.08 -8.81 0.64
N SER A 62 -4.26 -8.64 1.21
CA SER A 62 -5.50 -9.04 0.53
C SER A 62 -5.85 -8.11 -0.63
N ILE A 63 -5.37 -6.84 -0.63
CA ILE A 63 -5.59 -5.86 -1.71
C ILE A 63 -4.93 -6.28 -3.03
N ASN A 64 -3.86 -7.06 -2.99
CA ASN A 64 -3.19 -7.58 -4.20
C ASN A 64 -3.31 -9.11 -4.34
N HIS A 65 -4.27 -9.71 -3.60
CA HIS A 65 -4.54 -11.16 -3.62
C HIS A 65 -3.33 -12.03 -3.27
N LEU A 66 -2.39 -11.52 -2.47
CA LEU A 66 -1.35 -12.33 -1.84
C LEU A 66 -1.92 -13.13 -0.67
N GLU A 67 -2.94 -12.56 -0.01
CA GLU A 67 -3.76 -13.27 0.98
C GLU A 67 -5.19 -13.41 0.45
N LYS A 68 -5.66 -14.63 0.32
CA LYS A 68 -7.04 -14.93 -0.12
C LYS A 68 -8.02 -14.69 1.02
N ILE A 69 -9.11 -14.01 0.73
CA ILE A 69 -10.22 -13.82 1.69
C ILE A 69 -11.10 -15.08 1.78
N ASN A 70 -11.84 -15.23 2.89
CA ASN A 70 -12.79 -16.33 3.06
C ASN A 70 -14.22 -15.93 2.67
N SER A 71 -14.58 -14.66 2.86
CA SER A 71 -15.88 -14.11 2.44
C SER A 71 -15.80 -12.59 2.30
N GLY A 72 -16.85 -12.00 1.73
CA GLY A 72 -16.89 -10.59 1.37
C GLY A 72 -16.34 -10.33 -0.03
N CYS A 73 -16.06 -9.07 -0.34
CA CYS A 73 -15.57 -8.65 -1.65
C CYS A 73 -14.51 -7.55 -1.49
N ILE A 74 -13.47 -7.62 -2.32
CA ILE A 74 -12.48 -6.54 -2.47
C ILE A 74 -12.50 -6.12 -3.93
N THR A 75 -12.77 -4.83 -4.18
CA THR A 75 -12.63 -4.24 -5.51
C THR A 75 -11.45 -3.27 -5.54
N VAL A 76 -10.67 -3.34 -6.61
CA VAL A 76 -9.57 -2.41 -6.88
C VAL A 76 -9.75 -1.86 -8.30
N PHE A 77 -9.67 -0.54 -8.45
CA PHE A 77 -9.96 0.15 -9.71
C PHE A 77 -11.33 -0.23 -10.30
N GLY A 78 -12.34 -0.42 -9.42
CA GLY A 78 -13.70 -0.80 -9.81
C GLY A 78 -13.87 -2.24 -10.29
N ARG A 79 -12.86 -3.08 -10.17
CA ARG A 79 -12.88 -4.51 -10.55
C ARG A 79 -12.67 -5.37 -9.32
N MET A 80 -13.43 -6.47 -9.22
CA MET A 80 -13.22 -7.46 -8.17
C MET A 80 -11.82 -8.08 -8.31
N LEU A 81 -11.08 -8.13 -7.21
CA LEU A 81 -9.71 -8.62 -7.23
C LEU A 81 -9.65 -10.11 -6.94
N GLY A 82 -9.07 -10.87 -7.86
CA GLY A 82 -8.81 -12.29 -7.73
C GLY A 82 -10.04 -13.20 -7.79
N TYR A 83 -11.24 -12.63 -7.91
CA TYR A 83 -12.49 -13.37 -7.97
C TYR A 83 -13.43 -12.83 -9.04
N TYR A 84 -14.38 -13.66 -9.45
CA TYR A 84 -15.55 -13.27 -10.25
C TYR A 84 -16.80 -13.94 -9.73
N GLU A 85 -17.96 -13.32 -9.96
CA GLU A 85 -19.24 -13.88 -9.57
C GLU A 85 -19.86 -14.67 -10.73
N LYS A 86 -20.31 -15.91 -10.46
CA LYS A 86 -21.07 -16.73 -11.38
C LYS A 86 -22.14 -17.49 -10.62
N ASP A 87 -23.38 -17.35 -11.07
CA ASP A 87 -24.57 -18.01 -10.46
C ASP A 87 -24.68 -17.79 -8.95
N GLY A 88 -24.37 -16.55 -8.49
CA GLY A 88 -24.39 -16.16 -7.07
C GLY A 88 -23.24 -16.75 -6.23
N LYS A 89 -22.22 -17.33 -6.87
CA LYS A 89 -21.03 -17.87 -6.21
C LYS A 89 -19.78 -17.10 -6.63
N LEU A 90 -18.95 -16.79 -5.62
CA LEU A 90 -17.60 -16.26 -5.86
C LEU A 90 -16.68 -17.40 -6.27
N LEU A 91 -16.10 -17.27 -7.46
CA LEU A 91 -15.11 -18.20 -8.00
C LEU A 91 -13.78 -17.46 -8.15
N GLU A 92 -12.67 -18.15 -7.87
CA GLU A 92 -11.34 -17.59 -8.05
C GLU A 92 -11.01 -17.43 -9.53
N GLU A 93 -10.42 -16.28 -9.89
CA GLU A 93 -9.95 -15.98 -11.23
C GLU A 93 -8.75 -16.85 -11.63
N LYS A 94 -8.52 -16.97 -12.93
CA LYS A 94 -7.31 -17.61 -13.45
C LYS A 94 -6.08 -16.78 -13.06
N GLU A 95 -4.96 -17.46 -12.75
CA GLU A 95 -3.70 -16.82 -12.33
C GLU A 95 -3.23 -15.73 -13.31
N GLN A 96 -3.44 -15.90 -14.61
CA GLN A 96 -3.10 -14.89 -15.62
C GLN A 96 -3.91 -13.58 -15.46
N VAL A 97 -5.17 -13.66 -15.03
CA VAL A 97 -6.03 -12.49 -14.76
C VAL A 97 -5.56 -11.82 -13.49
N ILE A 98 -5.32 -12.61 -12.43
CA ILE A 98 -4.79 -12.12 -11.15
C ILE A 98 -3.44 -11.41 -11.35
N ALA A 99 -2.53 -11.99 -12.13
CA ALA A 99 -1.23 -11.40 -12.44
C ALA A 99 -1.36 -10.04 -13.16
N ARG A 100 -2.33 -9.89 -14.07
CA ARG A 100 -2.61 -8.61 -14.74
C ARG A 100 -3.16 -7.58 -13.76
N GLN A 101 -4.06 -7.96 -12.85
CA GLN A 101 -4.59 -7.09 -11.81
C GLN A 101 -3.47 -6.63 -10.87
N ARG A 102 -2.60 -7.55 -10.43
CA ARG A 102 -1.43 -7.25 -9.58
C ARG A 102 -0.46 -6.28 -10.24
N ALA A 103 -0.31 -6.31 -11.56
CA ALA A 103 0.60 -5.41 -12.29
C ALA A 103 0.21 -3.92 -12.18
N GLU A 104 -1.02 -3.61 -11.77
CA GLU A 104 -1.51 -2.25 -11.56
C GLU A 104 -1.29 -1.76 -10.10
N ILE A 105 -0.82 -2.65 -9.21
CA ILE A 105 -0.64 -2.41 -7.78
C ILE A 105 0.84 -2.61 -7.44
N GLY A 106 1.51 -1.57 -7.00
CA GLY A 106 2.87 -1.66 -6.47
C GLY A 106 2.84 -2.13 -5.02
N MET A 107 3.79 -2.98 -4.63
CA MET A 107 3.92 -3.40 -3.24
C MET A 107 5.37 -3.39 -2.80
N VAL A 108 5.59 -2.80 -1.63
CA VAL A 108 6.86 -2.74 -0.92
C VAL A 108 6.70 -3.50 0.39
N PHE A 109 7.57 -4.48 0.62
CA PHE A 109 7.51 -5.38 1.76
C PHE A 109 8.45 -4.95 2.87
N GLN A 110 8.24 -5.46 4.07
CA GLN A 110 9.13 -5.32 5.22
C GLN A 110 10.54 -5.83 4.93
N ARG A 111 10.64 -6.99 4.26
CA ARG A 111 11.90 -7.48 3.69
C ARG A 111 11.97 -6.99 2.25
N PHE A 112 13.12 -6.51 1.82
CA PHE A 112 13.33 -5.82 0.54
C PHE A 112 12.96 -6.68 -0.68
N ASN A 113 13.08 -8.00 -0.57
CA ASN A 113 12.75 -9.00 -1.60
C ASN A 113 13.40 -8.70 -2.97
N LEU A 114 14.60 -8.11 -2.97
CA LEU A 114 15.38 -7.93 -4.19
C LEU A 114 15.89 -9.28 -4.67
N LEU A 115 16.00 -9.43 -5.99
CA LEU A 115 16.59 -10.61 -6.62
C LEU A 115 18.10 -10.55 -6.43
N PRO A 116 18.71 -11.47 -5.65
CA PRO A 116 20.09 -11.32 -5.19
C PRO A 116 21.15 -11.49 -6.29
N HIS A 117 20.76 -12.11 -7.40
CA HIS A 117 21.61 -12.37 -8.58
C HIS A 117 21.51 -11.28 -9.64
N LEU A 118 20.69 -10.25 -9.44
CA LEU A 118 20.50 -9.11 -10.31
C LEU A 118 21.06 -7.84 -9.66
N THR A 119 21.58 -6.92 -10.49
CA THR A 119 21.99 -5.59 -10.05
C THR A 119 20.77 -4.75 -9.68
N SER A 120 20.95 -3.55 -9.11
CA SER A 120 19.89 -2.60 -8.83
C SER A 120 19.10 -2.25 -10.07
N LEU A 121 19.78 -1.91 -11.16
CA LEU A 121 19.17 -1.61 -12.45
C LEU A 121 18.35 -2.79 -12.97
N GLU A 122 18.92 -3.98 -12.97
CA GLU A 122 18.26 -5.20 -13.42
C GLU A 122 17.01 -5.53 -12.58
N ASN A 123 17.08 -5.37 -11.24
CA ASN A 123 15.93 -5.52 -10.36
C ASN A 123 14.77 -4.59 -10.74
N ILE A 124 15.07 -3.37 -11.19
CA ILE A 124 14.04 -2.38 -11.55
C ILE A 124 13.42 -2.69 -12.92
N ILE A 125 14.23 -3.11 -13.91
CA ILE A 125 13.74 -3.31 -15.30
C ILE A 125 13.10 -4.67 -15.53
N GLU A 126 13.31 -5.66 -14.67
CA GLU A 126 12.84 -7.03 -14.86
C GLU A 126 11.34 -7.12 -15.13
N SER A 127 10.53 -6.57 -14.23
CA SER A 127 9.07 -6.61 -14.38
C SER A 127 8.53 -5.75 -15.55
N PRO A 128 8.99 -4.53 -15.80
CA PRO A 128 8.63 -3.77 -17.00
C PRO A 128 8.84 -4.54 -18.31
N ILE A 129 9.98 -5.20 -18.46
CA ILE A 129 10.30 -5.96 -19.68
C ILE A 129 9.43 -7.21 -19.79
N HIS A 130 9.38 -8.03 -18.73
CA HIS A 130 8.77 -9.36 -18.80
C HIS A 130 7.24 -9.34 -18.65
N VAL A 131 6.68 -8.42 -17.86
CA VAL A 131 5.24 -8.32 -17.60
C VAL A 131 4.56 -7.32 -18.51
N ARG A 132 5.10 -6.08 -18.63
CA ARG A 132 4.51 -5.03 -19.45
C ARG A 132 4.99 -5.03 -20.91
N LYS A 133 5.98 -5.88 -21.26
CA LYS A 133 6.56 -6.00 -22.59
C LYS A 133 7.16 -4.69 -23.12
N ILE A 134 7.69 -3.86 -22.22
CA ILE A 134 8.39 -2.61 -22.54
C ILE A 134 9.74 -2.95 -23.17
N ALA A 135 10.17 -2.21 -24.20
CA ALA A 135 11.48 -2.37 -24.80
C ALA A 135 12.60 -2.14 -23.75
N ARG A 136 13.68 -2.92 -23.83
CA ARG A 136 14.76 -2.90 -22.83
C ARG A 136 15.40 -1.51 -22.69
N GLU A 137 15.59 -0.81 -23.78
CA GLU A 137 16.17 0.54 -23.82
C GLU A 137 15.28 1.56 -23.09
N GLU A 138 13.97 1.46 -23.31
CA GLU A 138 12.99 2.32 -22.62
C GLU A 138 12.93 2.00 -21.12
N ALA A 139 12.93 0.71 -20.75
CA ALA A 139 12.95 0.27 -19.36
C ALA A 139 14.22 0.76 -18.63
N ILE A 140 15.40 0.70 -19.27
CA ILE A 140 16.66 1.22 -18.73
C ILE A 140 16.59 2.74 -18.54
N ALA A 141 16.08 3.48 -19.52
CA ALA A 141 15.97 4.92 -19.43
C ALA A 141 15.06 5.35 -18.26
N GLU A 142 13.93 4.65 -18.06
CA GLU A 142 13.03 4.91 -16.95
C GLU A 142 13.63 4.49 -15.61
N ALA A 143 14.30 3.34 -15.54
CA ALA A 143 14.97 2.88 -14.33
C ALA A 143 16.06 3.85 -13.84
N LYS A 144 16.83 4.47 -14.75
CA LYS A 144 17.80 5.50 -14.41
C LYS A 144 17.15 6.73 -13.77
N LYS A 145 15.97 7.15 -14.26
CA LYS A 145 15.22 8.26 -13.63
C LYS A 145 14.74 7.87 -12.23
N LEU A 146 14.26 6.63 -12.06
CA LEU A 146 13.83 6.13 -10.77
C LEU A 146 14.99 5.99 -9.78
N LEU A 147 16.15 5.51 -10.22
CA LEU A 147 17.38 5.48 -9.41
C LEU A 147 17.76 6.88 -8.94
N LYS A 148 17.69 7.87 -9.82
CA LYS A 148 17.92 9.29 -9.45
C LYS A 148 16.90 9.75 -8.42
N ARG A 149 15.62 9.46 -8.63
CA ARG A 149 14.53 9.84 -7.73
C ARG A 149 14.72 9.30 -6.31
N VAL A 150 15.25 8.08 -6.19
CA VAL A 150 15.55 7.48 -4.88
C VAL A 150 16.97 7.75 -4.38
N GLY A 151 17.75 8.63 -5.06
CA GLY A 151 19.10 9.04 -4.67
C GLY A 151 20.15 7.94 -4.75
N LEU A 152 20.05 7.03 -5.75
CA LEU A 152 20.91 5.87 -5.90
C LEU A 152 21.42 5.69 -7.35
N GLU A 153 21.69 6.79 -8.06
CA GLU A 153 22.21 6.75 -9.44
C GLU A 153 23.53 5.99 -9.53
N ASP A 154 24.41 6.18 -8.55
CA ASP A 154 25.73 5.55 -8.46
C ASP A 154 25.68 4.05 -8.10
N LYS A 155 24.52 3.52 -7.72
CA LYS A 155 24.29 2.15 -7.31
C LYS A 155 23.63 1.29 -8.39
N ALA A 156 23.50 1.77 -9.63
CA ALA A 156 22.85 1.04 -10.71
C ALA A 156 23.41 -0.38 -10.92
N GLU A 157 24.72 -0.52 -10.89
CA GLU A 157 25.44 -1.78 -11.11
C GLU A 157 25.73 -2.55 -9.80
N SER A 158 25.26 -2.06 -8.65
CA SER A 158 25.46 -2.72 -7.36
C SER A 158 24.47 -3.88 -7.17
N TYR A 159 24.96 -5.00 -6.64
CA TYR A 159 24.13 -6.13 -6.23
C TYR A 159 23.54 -5.89 -4.82
N PRO A 160 22.40 -6.51 -4.45
CA PRO A 160 21.77 -6.33 -3.15
C PRO A 160 22.72 -6.48 -1.95
N ARG A 161 23.63 -7.45 -1.98
CA ARG A 161 24.64 -7.68 -0.93
C ARG A 161 25.62 -6.52 -0.70
N GLN A 162 25.72 -5.59 -1.66
CA GLN A 162 26.62 -4.43 -1.62
C GLN A 162 25.90 -3.16 -1.15
N LEU A 163 24.59 -3.28 -0.85
CA LEU A 163 23.73 -2.17 -0.47
C LEU A 163 23.35 -2.24 1.01
N SER A 164 23.26 -1.09 1.66
CA SER A 164 22.66 -1.01 3.01
C SER A 164 21.17 -1.36 2.97
N GLY A 165 20.56 -1.64 4.13
CA GLY A 165 19.13 -1.93 4.22
C GLY A 165 18.27 -0.81 3.63
N GLY A 166 18.56 0.45 3.97
CA GLY A 166 17.85 1.62 3.43
C GLY A 166 18.02 1.78 1.92
N GLN A 167 19.21 1.48 1.38
CA GLN A 167 19.44 1.46 -0.07
C GLN A 167 18.64 0.34 -0.75
N GLN A 168 18.64 -0.86 -0.19
CA GLN A 168 17.82 -1.97 -0.72
C GLN A 168 16.34 -1.64 -0.72
N GLN A 169 15.82 -1.00 0.33
CA GLN A 169 14.42 -0.60 0.42
C GLN A 169 14.08 0.47 -0.62
N ARG A 170 14.96 1.44 -0.84
CA ARG A 170 14.75 2.47 -1.88
C ARG A 170 14.79 1.86 -3.29
N ILE A 171 15.63 0.85 -3.55
CA ILE A 171 15.59 0.08 -4.81
C ILE A 171 14.27 -0.71 -4.92
N ALA A 172 13.77 -1.31 -3.84
CA ALA A 172 12.48 -2.00 -3.86
C ALA A 172 11.31 -1.05 -4.17
N ILE A 173 11.35 0.19 -3.66
CA ILE A 173 10.40 1.24 -4.02
C ILE A 173 10.53 1.59 -5.51
N ALA A 174 11.74 1.84 -6.02
CA ALA A 174 11.99 2.14 -7.43
C ALA A 174 11.51 1.01 -8.35
N ARG A 175 11.73 -0.25 -7.98
CA ARG A 175 11.22 -1.43 -8.68
C ARG A 175 9.70 -1.45 -8.75
N ALA A 176 9.01 -1.14 -7.66
CA ALA A 176 7.55 -1.08 -7.65
C ALA A 176 7.02 0.06 -8.54
N LEU A 177 7.66 1.24 -8.49
CA LEU A 177 7.31 2.40 -9.31
C LEU A 177 7.54 2.18 -10.80
N ALA A 178 8.53 1.36 -11.19
CA ALA A 178 8.82 1.04 -12.59
C ALA A 178 7.63 0.39 -13.32
N MET A 179 6.75 -0.24 -12.57
CA MET A 179 5.48 -0.78 -13.08
C MET A 179 4.41 0.29 -13.30
N LYS A 180 4.66 1.57 -12.99
CA LYS A 180 3.69 2.69 -13.09
C LYS A 180 2.35 2.33 -12.46
N PRO A 181 2.33 1.93 -11.17
CA PRO A 181 1.12 1.46 -10.51
C PRO A 181 0.17 2.63 -10.22
N GLY A 182 -1.15 2.35 -10.21
CA GLY A 182 -2.17 3.31 -9.77
C GLY A 182 -2.36 3.35 -8.24
N LEU A 183 -1.81 2.36 -7.53
CA LEU A 183 -1.87 2.21 -6.08
C LEU A 183 -0.56 1.65 -5.56
N MET A 184 -0.02 2.23 -4.49
CA MET A 184 1.16 1.71 -3.77
C MET A 184 0.76 1.19 -2.39
N LEU A 185 1.19 -0.03 -2.10
CA LEU A 185 1.03 -0.69 -0.81
C LEU A 185 2.39 -0.78 -0.11
N PHE A 186 2.46 -0.38 1.16
CA PHE A 186 3.67 -0.46 1.97
C PHE A 186 3.39 -1.28 3.23
N ASP A 187 4.07 -2.41 3.37
CA ASP A 187 3.93 -3.33 4.51
C ASP A 187 5.15 -3.19 5.42
N GLU A 188 5.05 -2.31 6.42
CA GLU A 188 6.10 -2.00 7.41
C GLU A 188 7.48 -1.72 6.76
N PRO A 189 7.58 -0.75 5.84
CA PRO A 189 8.75 -0.58 4.98
C PRO A 189 10.05 -0.20 5.71
N THR A 190 9.98 0.19 6.98
CA THR A 190 11.12 0.65 7.79
C THR A 190 11.50 -0.32 8.92
N SER A 191 10.68 -1.32 9.21
CA SER A 191 10.83 -2.17 10.41
C SER A 191 12.07 -3.10 10.39
N ALA A 192 12.68 -3.31 9.22
CA ALA A 192 13.91 -4.09 9.05
C ALA A 192 15.16 -3.20 8.88
N LEU A 193 15.05 -1.89 9.16
CA LEU A 193 16.11 -0.91 8.98
C LEU A 193 16.69 -0.44 10.32
N ASP A 194 17.96 -0.11 10.29
CA ASP A 194 18.60 0.61 11.39
C ASP A 194 18.02 2.05 11.46
N PRO A 195 17.87 2.64 12.67
CA PRO A 195 17.25 3.95 12.86
C PRO A 195 17.82 5.07 11.99
N GLU A 196 19.12 5.06 11.73
CA GLU A 196 19.82 6.05 10.90
C GLU A 196 19.43 6.00 9.42
N MET A 197 18.88 4.85 8.95
CA MET A 197 18.49 4.65 7.54
C MET A 197 17.00 4.92 7.29
N ILE A 198 16.18 5.04 8.34
CA ILE A 198 14.74 5.22 8.25
C ILE A 198 14.39 6.53 7.53
N GLY A 199 15.10 7.61 7.86
CA GLY A 199 14.84 8.95 7.34
C GLY A 199 14.80 9.01 5.82
N GLU A 200 15.82 8.45 5.16
CA GLU A 200 15.94 8.46 3.69
C GLU A 200 14.80 7.71 2.98
N VAL A 201 14.32 6.61 3.57
CA VAL A 201 13.18 5.86 3.04
C VAL A 201 11.88 6.64 3.22
N LEU A 202 11.67 7.23 4.39
CA LEU A 202 10.49 8.04 4.68
C LEU A 202 10.42 9.30 3.81
N ASP A 203 11.55 9.91 3.46
CA ASP A 203 11.57 11.09 2.59
C ASP A 203 11.12 10.73 1.18
N VAL A 204 11.57 9.60 0.61
CA VAL A 204 11.04 9.10 -0.67
C VAL A 204 9.54 8.82 -0.57
N MET A 205 9.06 8.22 0.53
CA MET A 205 7.63 7.95 0.71
C MET A 205 6.80 9.25 0.86
N LYS A 206 7.33 10.32 1.49
CA LYS A 206 6.67 11.63 1.59
C LYS A 206 6.51 12.29 0.22
N GLU A 207 7.49 12.17 -0.67
CA GLU A 207 7.36 12.65 -2.05
C GLU A 207 6.27 11.90 -2.79
N LEU A 208 6.24 10.57 -2.69
CA LEU A 208 5.23 9.73 -3.34
C LEU A 208 3.81 10.03 -2.82
N ALA A 209 3.67 10.35 -1.54
CA ALA A 209 2.39 10.70 -0.91
C ALA A 209 1.71 11.93 -1.55
N GLN A 210 2.46 12.80 -2.23
CA GLN A 210 1.92 13.97 -2.92
C GLN A 210 1.33 13.66 -4.31
N GLU A 211 1.67 12.50 -4.88
CA GLU A 211 1.41 12.21 -6.29
C GLU A 211 0.45 11.03 -6.51
N MET A 212 0.31 10.13 -5.53
CA MET A 212 -0.36 8.87 -5.77
C MET A 212 -1.16 8.34 -4.58
N THR A 213 -2.05 7.39 -4.85
CA THR A 213 -2.79 6.67 -3.81
C THR A 213 -1.86 5.72 -3.09
N MET A 214 -1.84 5.78 -1.75
CA MET A 214 -1.00 4.93 -0.92
C MET A 214 -1.78 4.31 0.24
N ILE A 215 -1.51 3.04 0.53
CA ILE A 215 -1.95 2.39 1.77
C ILE A 215 -0.69 1.89 2.48
N VAL A 216 -0.47 2.38 3.70
CA VAL A 216 0.77 2.18 4.43
C VAL A 216 0.49 1.55 5.79
N VAL A 217 1.01 0.36 6.03
CA VAL A 217 1.13 -0.23 7.37
C VAL A 217 2.46 0.22 7.94
N THR A 218 2.45 0.93 9.07
CA THR A 218 3.69 1.44 9.67
C THR A 218 3.56 1.68 11.17
N HIS A 219 4.70 1.66 11.86
CA HIS A 219 4.87 2.12 13.23
C HIS A 219 5.45 3.55 13.31
N GLU A 220 5.76 4.17 12.18
CA GLU A 220 6.32 5.53 12.08
C GLU A 220 5.23 6.59 12.25
N ILE A 221 4.90 6.93 13.51
CA ILE A 221 3.85 7.91 13.82
C ILE A 221 4.16 9.30 13.25
N GLY A 222 5.44 9.70 13.22
CA GLY A 222 5.88 10.96 12.62
C GLY A 222 5.54 11.04 11.13
N PHE A 223 5.76 9.95 10.38
CA PHE A 223 5.36 9.85 8.98
C PHE A 223 3.83 9.93 8.83
N ALA A 224 3.09 9.14 9.62
CA ALA A 224 1.63 9.14 9.57
C ALA A 224 1.03 10.53 9.84
N ARG A 225 1.55 11.27 10.84
CA ARG A 225 1.12 12.64 11.15
C ARG A 225 1.38 13.63 10.01
N ALA A 226 2.51 13.47 9.32
CA ALA A 226 2.95 14.41 8.30
C ALA A 226 2.30 14.20 6.93
N THR A 227 1.89 12.95 6.63
CA THR A 227 1.53 12.59 5.24
C THR A 227 0.15 11.96 5.09
N ALA A 228 -0.42 11.36 6.13
CA ALA A 228 -1.69 10.68 6.01
C ALA A 228 -2.86 11.66 5.87
N ASP A 229 -3.75 11.39 4.92
CA ASP A 229 -5.07 12.03 4.86
C ASP A 229 -5.99 11.40 5.91
N ARG A 230 -5.85 10.09 6.11
CA ARG A 230 -6.65 9.30 7.04
C ARG A 230 -5.83 8.21 7.70
N VAL A 231 -6.13 7.95 8.96
CA VAL A 231 -5.52 6.89 9.77
C VAL A 231 -6.61 5.95 10.24
N ILE A 232 -6.37 4.65 10.15
CA ILE A 232 -7.19 3.63 10.80
C ILE A 232 -6.36 2.91 11.87
N PHE A 233 -6.97 2.69 13.01
CA PHE A 233 -6.43 1.85 14.08
C PHE A 233 -7.13 0.50 14.05
N MET A 234 -6.34 -0.56 13.85
CA MET A 234 -6.81 -1.94 13.85
C MET A 234 -6.42 -2.68 15.13
N ASP A 235 -7.36 -3.45 15.65
CA ASP A 235 -7.11 -4.40 16.74
C ASP A 235 -8.04 -5.60 16.57
N ASP A 236 -7.55 -6.79 16.90
CA ASP A 236 -8.31 -8.07 16.83
C ASP A 236 -9.09 -8.25 15.50
N GLY A 237 -8.44 -7.98 14.39
CA GLY A 237 -9.00 -8.12 13.05
C GLY A 237 -10.06 -7.08 12.63
N GLN A 238 -10.30 -6.06 13.45
CA GLN A 238 -11.33 -5.03 13.22
C GLN A 238 -10.73 -3.63 13.11
N ILE A 239 -11.42 -2.75 12.40
CA ILE A 239 -11.17 -1.31 12.45
C ILE A 239 -11.87 -0.76 13.69
N ILE A 240 -11.10 -0.37 14.69
CA ILE A 240 -11.61 0.15 15.96
C ILE A 240 -11.84 1.64 15.90
N GLU A 241 -10.97 2.37 15.21
CA GLU A 241 -11.07 3.82 15.05
C GLU A 241 -10.55 4.26 13.69
N GLU A 242 -11.18 5.28 13.14
CA GLU A 242 -10.85 5.89 11.86
C GLU A 242 -11.01 7.40 11.97
N GLY A 243 -10.08 8.15 11.38
CA GLY A 243 -10.14 9.60 11.37
C GLY A 243 -8.93 10.26 10.71
N THR A 244 -8.90 11.59 10.74
CA THR A 244 -7.69 12.33 10.36
C THR A 244 -6.55 12.05 11.35
N PRO A 245 -5.28 12.26 10.97
CA PRO A 245 -4.15 12.12 11.89
C PRO A 245 -4.36 12.85 13.21
N LYS A 246 -4.87 14.09 13.16
CA LYS A 246 -5.16 14.88 14.36
C LYS A 246 -6.20 14.21 15.26
N GLN A 247 -7.29 13.67 14.69
CA GLN A 247 -8.34 13.00 15.45
C GLN A 247 -7.79 11.74 16.15
N VAL A 248 -7.07 10.88 15.40
CA VAL A 248 -6.61 9.60 15.92
C VAL A 248 -5.44 9.76 16.91
N PHE A 249 -4.48 10.66 16.64
CA PHE A 249 -3.27 10.77 17.46
C PHE A 249 -3.37 11.76 18.63
N GLU A 250 -4.23 12.79 18.51
CA GLU A 250 -4.32 13.84 19.54
C GLU A 250 -5.60 13.77 20.36
N SER A 251 -6.67 13.23 19.77
CA SER A 251 -8.00 13.18 20.39
C SER A 251 -8.70 11.84 20.10
N PRO A 252 -8.04 10.68 20.38
CA PRO A 252 -8.64 9.38 20.13
C PRO A 252 -9.92 9.20 20.97
N ARG A 253 -10.95 8.63 20.35
CA ARG A 253 -12.26 8.43 20.97
C ARG A 253 -12.33 7.08 21.69
N GLN A 254 -11.71 6.05 21.10
CA GLN A 254 -11.79 4.68 21.59
C GLN A 254 -10.74 4.45 22.69
N GLU A 255 -11.14 3.85 23.80
CA GLU A 255 -10.23 3.53 24.91
C GLU A 255 -9.08 2.63 24.47
N ARG A 256 -9.36 1.72 23.53
CA ARG A 256 -8.35 0.81 23.01
C ARG A 256 -7.27 1.55 22.20
N THR A 257 -7.67 2.56 21.41
CA THR A 257 -6.74 3.45 20.67
C THR A 257 -5.89 4.26 21.66
N LYS A 258 -6.50 4.84 22.69
CA LYS A 258 -5.78 5.58 23.76
C LYS A 258 -4.72 4.70 24.44
N ALA A 259 -5.12 3.49 24.82
CA ALA A 259 -4.22 2.53 25.47
C ALA A 259 -3.06 2.08 24.58
N PHE A 260 -3.25 2.01 23.28
CA PHE A 260 -2.19 1.71 22.32
C PHE A 260 -1.24 2.91 22.17
N LEU A 261 -1.80 4.09 21.91
CA LEU A 261 -1.02 5.30 21.66
C LEU A 261 -0.17 5.71 22.90
N SER A 262 -0.69 5.53 24.10
CA SER A 262 0.07 5.80 25.34
C SER A 262 1.34 4.95 25.49
N LYS A 263 1.44 3.82 24.78
CA LYS A 263 2.64 2.94 24.80
C LYS A 263 3.62 3.25 23.66
N VAL A 264 3.16 3.93 22.60
CA VAL A 264 3.94 4.15 21.38
C VAL A 264 4.43 5.60 21.26
N LEU A 265 3.78 6.53 21.97
CA LEU A 265 4.11 7.97 21.95
C LEU A 265 4.99 8.39 23.16
N ILE A 266 5.64 7.44 23.84
CA ILE A 266 6.58 7.73 24.92
C ILE A 266 7.94 8.14 24.38
#